data_038a6fc18c3797db527d042c114b7115
#
_entry.id   038a6fc18c3797db527d042c114b7115
#
_cell.length_a   1.000
_cell.length_b   1.000
_cell.length_c   1.000
_cell.angle_alpha   90.00
_cell.angle_beta   90.00
_cell.angle_gamma   90.00
#
_symmetry.space_group_name_H-M   'P 1'
#
loop_
_entity.id
_entity.type
_entity.pdbx_description
1 polymer ?
#
loop_
_entity_poly.entity_id
_entity_poly.type
_entity_poly.pdbx_seq_one_letter_code
_entity_poly.pdbx_strand_id
1 'polypeptide(L)'
;MKYLKQFFGFTIGFLITLALLELFIQLAEVNALNNEKQDKLLGSRLNPSSNFLYFNEGFSVGKVNEYGYYGPSYPRTKDANVERIALIGDSYVEGVQVFERNHFRNKLENLLNQVNNSSNSYQVLNFGRSCFNLNDAYCYYENFV
;
A
#
# COMPACT_ATOMS: atom_id res chain seq x y z
N MET A 1 17.03 53.09 -2.24
CA MET A 1 17.96 51.94 -2.40
C MET A 1 17.91 50.92 -1.27
N LYS A 2 17.78 51.30 0.02
CA LYS A 2 17.75 50.34 1.16
C LYS A 2 16.57 49.36 1.09
N TYR A 3 15.35 49.80 0.85
CA TYR A 3 14.14 48.98 0.74
C TYR A 3 14.15 48.02 -0.46
N LEU A 4 14.76 48.46 -1.56
CA LEU A 4 14.89 47.61 -2.75
C LEU A 4 15.81 46.39 -2.47
N LYS A 5 16.92 46.59 -1.75
CA LYS A 5 17.82 45.51 -1.32
C LYS A 5 17.15 44.57 -0.34
N GLN A 6 16.35 45.08 0.59
CA GLN A 6 15.59 44.27 1.54
C GLN A 6 14.51 43.44 0.83
N PHE A 7 13.78 44.05 -0.10
CA PHE A 7 12.80 43.34 -0.92
C PHE A 7 13.44 42.22 -1.74
N PHE A 8 14.59 42.52 -2.37
CA PHE A 8 15.32 41.48 -3.15
C PHE A 8 15.84 40.36 -2.25
N GLY A 9 16.36 40.65 -1.06
CA GLY A 9 16.80 39.66 -0.10
C GLY A 9 15.65 38.78 0.38
N PHE A 10 14.48 39.34 0.66
CA PHE A 10 13.28 38.60 1.04
C PHE A 10 12.80 37.70 -0.09
N THR A 11 12.75 38.20 -1.33
CA THR A 11 12.34 37.39 -2.49
C THR A 11 13.25 36.20 -2.73
N ILE A 12 14.57 36.40 -2.65
CA ILE A 12 15.56 35.33 -2.80
C ILE A 12 15.39 34.30 -1.67
N GLY A 13 15.27 34.74 -0.43
CA GLY A 13 15.05 33.86 0.71
C GLY A 13 13.78 33.02 0.55
N PHE A 14 12.69 33.65 0.11
CA PHE A 14 11.43 32.96 -0.16
C PHE A 14 11.57 31.89 -1.26
N LEU A 15 12.24 32.20 -2.37
CA LEU A 15 12.47 31.27 -3.45
C LEU A 15 13.35 30.07 -3.02
N ILE A 16 14.37 30.33 -2.21
CA ILE A 16 15.21 29.26 -1.63
C ILE A 16 14.38 28.35 -0.73
N THR A 17 13.52 28.95 0.09
CA THR A 17 12.64 28.15 0.98
C THR A 17 11.71 27.27 0.18
N LEU A 18 11.10 27.77 -0.89
CA LEU A 18 10.25 26.98 -1.78
C LEU A 18 11.03 25.85 -2.46
N ALA A 19 12.24 26.12 -2.94
CA ALA A 19 13.08 25.09 -3.57
C ALA A 19 13.48 23.99 -2.57
N LEU A 20 13.79 24.34 -1.33
CA LEU A 20 14.09 23.37 -0.28
C LEU A 20 12.86 22.56 0.12
N LEU A 21 11.69 23.17 0.17
CA LEU A 21 10.43 22.48 0.44
C LEU A 21 10.10 21.48 -0.68
N GLU A 22 10.24 21.88 -1.93
CA GLU A 22 10.03 21.00 -3.08
C GLU A 22 11.01 19.82 -3.06
N LEU A 23 12.29 20.08 -2.79
CA LEU A 23 13.30 19.03 -2.64
C LEU A 23 12.95 18.08 -1.49
N PHE A 24 12.48 18.60 -0.37
CA PHE A 24 12.04 17.78 0.76
C PHE A 24 10.85 16.90 0.40
N ILE A 25 9.84 17.44 -0.30
CA ILE A 25 8.67 16.69 -0.77
C ILE A 25 9.09 15.56 -1.71
N GLN A 26 10.03 15.83 -2.62
CA GLN A 26 10.55 14.82 -3.54
C GLN A 26 11.34 13.73 -2.82
N LEU A 27 12.24 14.10 -1.90
CA LEU A 27 13.05 13.16 -1.12
C LEU A 27 12.21 12.33 -0.15
N ALA A 28 11.17 12.91 0.43
CA ALA A 28 10.25 12.20 1.33
C ALA A 28 9.28 11.27 0.57
N GLU A 29 9.35 11.23 -0.76
CA GLU A 29 8.45 10.42 -1.60
C GLU A 29 6.95 10.68 -1.28
N VAL A 30 6.62 11.92 -0.86
CA VAL A 30 5.24 12.29 -0.51
C VAL A 30 4.28 12.08 -1.69
N ASN A 31 4.80 12.03 -2.91
CA ASN A 31 4.05 11.67 -4.12
C ASN A 31 4.05 10.15 -4.42
N ALA A 32 4.56 9.33 -3.53
CA ALA A 32 4.65 7.87 -3.70
C ALA A 32 3.29 7.14 -3.65
N LEU A 33 2.19 7.84 -3.82
CA LEU A 33 0.88 7.26 -4.09
C LEU A 33 0.76 6.64 -5.48
N ASN A 34 1.80 6.74 -6.32
CA ASN A 34 1.89 6.06 -7.63
C ASN A 34 2.42 4.63 -7.50
N ASN A 35 1.98 3.89 -6.49
CA ASN A 35 2.22 2.46 -6.40
C ASN A 35 1.28 1.64 -7.29
N GLU A 36 0.60 2.29 -8.22
CA GLU A 36 -0.31 1.69 -9.18
C GLU A 36 0.26 1.70 -10.60
N LYS A 37 -0.11 0.69 -11.37
CA LYS A 37 0.14 0.61 -12.80
C LYS A 37 -1.16 0.41 -13.56
N GLN A 38 -1.21 0.90 -14.77
CA GLN A 38 -2.33 0.69 -15.68
C GLN A 38 -2.55 -0.80 -15.96
N ASP A 39 -3.79 -1.24 -15.90
CA ASP A 39 -4.21 -2.61 -16.22
C ASP A 39 -5.42 -2.57 -17.15
N LYS A 40 -5.42 -3.42 -18.16
CA LYS A 40 -6.47 -3.41 -19.20
C LYS A 40 -7.82 -3.95 -18.71
N LEU A 41 -7.81 -4.82 -17.70
CA LEU A 41 -9.03 -5.44 -17.16
C LEU A 41 -9.62 -4.63 -16.02
N LEU A 42 -8.77 -4.09 -15.15
CA LEU A 42 -9.17 -3.45 -13.90
C LEU A 42 -8.97 -1.94 -13.90
N GLY A 43 -8.51 -1.35 -15.03
CA GLY A 43 -8.10 0.05 -15.09
C GLY A 43 -6.77 0.29 -14.38
N SER A 44 -6.59 -0.14 -13.15
CA SER A 44 -5.32 -0.07 -12.44
C SER A 44 -5.08 -1.29 -11.53
N ARG A 45 -3.82 -1.58 -11.27
CA ARG A 45 -3.36 -2.57 -10.28
C ARG A 45 -2.17 -2.03 -9.50
N LEU A 46 -1.94 -2.58 -8.31
CA LEU A 46 -0.73 -2.29 -7.56
C LEU A 46 0.52 -2.69 -8.34
N ASN A 47 1.52 -1.83 -8.28
CA ASN A 47 2.81 -2.08 -8.90
C ASN A 47 3.65 -3.01 -8.01
N PRO A 48 3.97 -4.23 -8.46
CA PRO A 48 4.73 -5.17 -7.65
C PRO A 48 6.04 -4.58 -7.14
N SER A 49 6.38 -4.91 -5.91
CA SER A 49 7.62 -4.49 -5.25
C SER A 49 7.79 -2.97 -5.07
N SER A 50 6.75 -2.16 -5.31
CA SER A 50 6.78 -0.72 -5.05
C SER A 50 6.62 -0.41 -3.55
N ASN A 51 7.23 0.69 -3.11
CA ASN A 51 6.99 1.23 -1.79
C ASN A 51 5.72 2.08 -1.80
N PHE A 52 5.07 2.22 -0.64
CA PHE A 52 3.97 3.16 -0.46
C PHE A 52 4.12 3.94 0.85
N LEU A 53 3.57 5.14 0.82
CA LEU A 53 3.39 6.01 1.97
C LEU A 53 1.94 6.51 1.94
N TYR A 54 1.20 6.29 3.02
CA TYR A 54 -0.19 6.72 3.14
C TYR A 54 -0.39 7.60 4.37
N PHE A 55 -1.06 8.75 4.21
CA PHE A 55 -1.27 9.73 5.30
C PHE A 55 -2.60 10.50 5.20
N ASN A 56 -3.54 10.08 4.35
CA ASN A 56 -4.83 10.79 4.23
C ASN A 56 -5.76 10.53 5.42
N GLU A 57 -6.02 9.27 5.74
CA GLU A 57 -6.98 8.84 6.77
C GLU A 57 -6.29 8.02 7.88
N GLY A 58 -5.00 8.20 8.01
CA GLY A 58 -4.13 7.47 8.93
C GLY A 58 -2.69 7.65 8.51
N PHE A 59 -1.80 6.87 9.08
CA PHE A 59 -0.40 6.86 8.68
C PHE A 59 0.12 5.45 8.56
N SER A 60 0.62 5.10 7.39
CA SER A 60 1.35 3.85 7.21
C SER A 60 2.39 3.96 6.12
N VAL A 61 3.40 3.15 6.24
CA VAL A 61 4.41 2.92 5.21
C VAL A 61 4.59 1.43 5.01
N GLY A 62 4.91 1.03 3.81
CA GLY A 62 5.10 -0.38 3.52
C GLY A 62 5.54 -0.63 2.09
N LYS A 63 5.41 -1.87 1.70
CA LYS A 63 5.77 -2.34 0.38
C LYS A 63 4.68 -3.25 -0.18
N VAL A 64 4.33 -3.04 -1.43
CA VAL A 64 3.56 -4.00 -2.22
C VAL A 64 4.46 -5.21 -2.47
N ASN A 65 3.95 -6.41 -2.27
CA ASN A 65 4.76 -7.59 -2.48
C ASN A 65 5.04 -7.86 -3.98
N GLU A 66 5.82 -8.86 -4.27
CA GLU A 66 6.23 -9.22 -5.63
C GLU A 66 5.06 -9.68 -6.53
N TYR A 67 3.93 -10.05 -5.95
CA TYR A 67 2.72 -10.46 -6.68
C TYR A 67 1.72 -9.32 -6.89
N GLY A 68 1.96 -8.14 -6.29
CA GLY A 68 1.12 -6.97 -6.47
C GLY A 68 -0.07 -6.88 -5.51
N TYR A 69 0.07 -7.33 -4.26
CA TYR A 69 -0.89 -7.13 -3.18
C TYR A 69 -0.18 -6.72 -1.88
N TYR A 70 -0.93 -6.25 -0.89
CA TYR A 70 -0.38 -5.87 0.41
C TYR A 70 -0.21 -7.09 1.31
N GLY A 71 0.88 -7.10 2.06
CA GLY A 71 1.21 -8.17 2.98
C GLY A 71 2.37 -9.05 2.52
N PRO A 72 2.63 -10.17 3.20
CA PRO A 72 3.76 -11.03 2.91
C PRO A 72 3.64 -11.72 1.55
N SER A 73 4.78 -12.03 0.96
CA SER A 73 4.86 -12.87 -0.24
C SER A 73 4.78 -14.33 0.14
N TYR A 74 3.79 -15.02 -0.39
CA TYR A 74 3.71 -16.48 -0.29
C TYR A 74 3.92 -17.10 -1.66
N PRO A 75 4.64 -18.23 -1.79
CA PRO A 75 4.79 -18.93 -3.06
C PRO A 75 3.43 -19.24 -3.70
N ARG A 76 3.31 -19.15 -5.02
CA ARG A 76 2.04 -19.44 -5.71
C ARG A 76 1.52 -20.85 -5.42
N THR A 77 2.42 -21.83 -5.44
CA THR A 77 2.09 -23.20 -5.02
C THR A 77 2.13 -23.28 -3.51
N LYS A 78 1.03 -23.65 -2.88
CA LYS A 78 0.98 -23.87 -1.44
C LYS A 78 1.48 -25.26 -1.06
N ASP A 79 2.08 -25.37 0.10
CA ASP A 79 2.44 -26.66 0.68
C ASP A 79 1.18 -27.41 1.12
N ALA A 80 1.28 -28.76 1.20
CA ALA A 80 0.15 -29.62 1.53
C ALA A 80 -0.49 -29.30 2.91
N ASN A 81 0.33 -28.85 3.86
CA ASN A 81 -0.10 -28.51 5.21
C ASN A 81 -0.41 -27.01 5.41
N VAL A 82 -0.69 -26.28 4.33
CA VAL A 82 -1.05 -24.86 4.38
C VAL A 82 -2.48 -24.68 3.94
N GLU A 83 -3.25 -23.95 4.73
CA GLU A 83 -4.57 -23.46 4.36
C GLU A 83 -4.47 -21.98 3.99
N ARG A 84 -5.01 -21.59 2.82
CA ARG A 84 -5.00 -20.21 2.36
C ARG A 84 -6.37 -19.57 2.41
N ILE A 85 -6.42 -18.37 2.95
CA ILE A 85 -7.62 -17.55 3.01
C ILE A 85 -7.35 -16.30 2.17
N ALA A 86 -8.14 -16.11 1.11
CA ALA A 86 -8.11 -14.91 0.30
C ALA A 86 -9.14 -13.90 0.83
N LEU A 87 -8.69 -12.73 1.25
CA LEU A 87 -9.55 -11.61 1.61
C LEU A 87 -9.73 -10.74 0.38
N ILE A 88 -10.94 -10.65 -0.14
CA ILE A 88 -11.29 -9.87 -1.32
C ILE A 88 -12.30 -8.80 -0.92
N GLY A 89 -12.10 -7.57 -1.35
CA GLY A 89 -13.00 -6.47 -1.03
C GLY A 89 -12.43 -5.11 -1.41
N ASP A 90 -13.04 -4.09 -0.86
CA ASP A 90 -12.75 -2.68 -1.12
C ASP A 90 -11.63 -2.10 -0.22
N SER A 91 -11.64 -0.79 0.00
CA SER A 91 -10.67 -0.08 0.83
C SER A 91 -10.63 -0.55 2.30
N TYR A 92 -11.73 -1.08 2.83
CA TYR A 92 -11.75 -1.64 4.18
C TYR A 92 -10.92 -2.92 4.28
N VAL A 93 -10.97 -3.75 3.24
CA VAL A 93 -10.14 -4.96 3.16
C VAL A 93 -8.71 -4.61 2.80
N GLU A 94 -8.49 -3.64 1.90
CA GLU A 94 -7.18 -3.13 1.54
C GLU A 94 -6.41 -2.64 2.77
N GLY A 95 -7.05 -1.80 3.59
CA GLY A 95 -6.55 -1.35 4.88
C GLY A 95 -5.21 -0.63 4.84
N VAL A 96 -4.92 0.08 3.76
CA VAL A 96 -3.65 0.81 3.55
C VAL A 96 -3.38 1.88 4.62
N GLN A 97 -4.43 2.31 5.36
CA GLN A 97 -4.36 3.32 6.42
C GLN A 97 -3.59 2.87 7.67
N VAL A 98 -3.38 1.55 7.82
CA VAL A 98 -2.76 0.99 9.02
C VAL A 98 -1.50 0.21 8.68
N PHE A 99 -0.53 0.24 9.58
CA PHE A 99 0.67 -0.58 9.44
C PHE A 99 0.33 -2.07 9.33
N GLU A 100 1.07 -2.80 8.53
CA GLU A 100 0.89 -4.25 8.32
C GLU A 100 0.76 -5.03 9.64
N ARG A 101 1.57 -4.72 10.65
CA ARG A 101 1.50 -5.36 11.99
C ARG A 101 0.15 -5.19 12.70
N ASN A 102 -0.59 -4.12 12.38
CA ASN A 102 -1.88 -3.78 12.98
C ASN A 102 -3.05 -4.16 12.08
N HIS A 103 -2.77 -4.52 10.82
CA HIS A 103 -3.79 -4.89 9.86
C HIS A 103 -4.55 -6.15 10.30
N PHE A 104 -5.87 -6.17 10.09
CA PHE A 104 -6.71 -7.29 10.52
C PHE A 104 -6.31 -8.62 9.83
N ARG A 105 -5.83 -8.60 8.59
CA ARG A 105 -5.26 -9.75 7.90
C ARG A 105 -4.17 -10.42 8.76
N ASN A 106 -3.19 -9.63 9.22
CA ASN A 106 -2.09 -10.13 10.03
C ASN A 106 -2.57 -10.69 11.38
N LYS A 107 -3.51 -9.97 12.02
CA LYS A 107 -4.11 -10.42 13.27
C LYS A 107 -4.90 -11.72 13.10
N LEU A 108 -5.66 -11.83 12.02
CA LEU A 108 -6.42 -13.05 11.69
C LEU A 108 -5.47 -14.24 11.48
N GLU A 109 -4.42 -14.08 10.67
CA GLU A 109 -3.43 -15.12 10.43
C GLU A 109 -2.76 -15.59 11.73
N ASN A 110 -2.32 -14.63 12.54
CA ASN A 110 -1.70 -14.94 13.84
C ASN A 110 -2.68 -15.67 14.76
N LEU A 111 -3.93 -15.21 14.87
CA LEU A 111 -4.94 -15.84 15.71
C LEU A 111 -5.23 -17.27 15.26
N LEU A 112 -5.45 -17.48 13.96
CA LEU A 112 -5.70 -18.81 13.40
C LEU A 112 -4.54 -19.76 13.71
N ASN A 113 -3.30 -19.31 13.52
CA ASN A 113 -2.13 -20.13 13.80
C ASN A 113 -1.88 -20.36 15.30
N GLN A 114 -2.34 -19.45 16.17
CA GLN A 114 -2.24 -19.62 17.63
C GLN A 114 -3.27 -20.63 18.18
N VAL A 115 -4.50 -20.59 17.69
CA VAL A 115 -5.58 -21.47 18.19
C VAL A 115 -5.60 -22.81 17.49
N ASN A 116 -4.82 -22.98 16.44
CA ASN A 116 -4.80 -24.19 15.64
C ASN A 116 -4.02 -25.30 16.35
N ASN A 117 -4.71 -26.38 16.68
CA ASN A 117 -4.11 -27.59 17.27
C ASN A 117 -3.74 -28.64 16.21
N SER A 118 -3.91 -28.34 14.91
CA SER A 118 -3.56 -29.23 13.81
C SER A 118 -2.12 -28.99 13.32
N SER A 119 -1.62 -29.90 12.50
CA SER A 119 -0.33 -29.74 11.82
C SER A 119 -0.35 -28.72 10.66
N ASN A 120 -1.52 -28.20 10.33
CA ASN A 120 -1.67 -27.21 9.24
C ASN A 120 -1.35 -25.81 9.74
N SER A 121 -0.84 -24.96 8.86
CA SER A 121 -0.70 -23.53 9.08
C SER A 121 -1.63 -22.73 8.18
N TYR A 122 -1.97 -21.51 8.60
CA TYR A 122 -2.82 -20.60 7.83
C TYR A 122 -1.99 -19.48 7.22
N GLN A 123 -2.27 -19.17 5.98
CA GLN A 123 -1.78 -17.98 5.26
C GLN A 123 -2.98 -17.14 4.85
N VAL A 124 -3.01 -15.88 5.25
CA VAL A 124 -4.09 -14.95 4.91
C VAL A 124 -3.56 -13.91 3.92
N LEU A 125 -4.11 -13.89 2.72
CA LEU A 125 -3.70 -13.01 1.63
C LEU A 125 -4.70 -11.85 1.51
N ASN A 126 -4.19 -10.63 1.33
CA ASN A 126 -5.00 -9.43 1.22
C ASN A 126 -5.10 -8.97 -0.24
N PHE A 127 -6.23 -9.23 -0.85
CA PHE A 127 -6.59 -8.79 -2.20
C PHE A 127 -7.61 -7.64 -2.20
N GLY A 128 -7.72 -6.91 -1.10
CA GLY A 128 -8.53 -5.70 -1.02
C GLY A 128 -7.97 -4.59 -1.90
N ARG A 129 -8.85 -3.83 -2.53
CA ARG A 129 -8.50 -2.69 -3.38
C ARG A 129 -9.50 -1.55 -3.23
N SER A 130 -9.00 -0.36 -2.98
CA SER A 130 -9.84 0.84 -2.95
C SER A 130 -10.62 1.00 -4.24
N CYS A 131 -11.85 1.46 -4.11
CA CYS A 131 -12.79 1.68 -5.21
C CYS A 131 -13.29 0.41 -5.92
N PHE A 132 -12.93 -0.79 -5.51
CA PHE A 132 -13.50 -2.00 -6.09
C PHE A 132 -14.99 -2.13 -5.76
N ASN A 133 -15.78 -2.34 -6.78
CA ASN A 133 -17.14 -2.86 -6.66
C ASN A 133 -17.15 -4.40 -6.79
N LEU A 134 -18.32 -5.00 -6.70
CA LEU A 134 -18.43 -6.47 -6.74
C LEU A 134 -17.92 -7.06 -8.07
N ASN A 135 -18.14 -6.38 -9.19
CA ASN A 135 -17.67 -6.86 -10.51
C ASN A 135 -16.14 -6.79 -10.60
N ASP A 136 -15.55 -5.71 -10.08
CA ASP A 136 -14.08 -5.56 -10.04
C ASP A 136 -13.45 -6.64 -9.16
N ALA A 137 -14.05 -6.89 -7.99
CA ALA A 137 -13.61 -7.93 -7.06
C ALA A 137 -13.69 -9.33 -7.70
N TYR A 138 -14.77 -9.62 -8.43
CA TYR A 138 -14.90 -10.88 -9.16
C TYR A 138 -13.89 -10.99 -10.29
N CYS A 139 -13.73 -9.95 -11.10
CA CYS A 139 -12.74 -9.92 -12.18
C CYS A 139 -11.31 -10.10 -11.64
N TYR A 140 -11.02 -9.49 -10.48
CA TYR A 140 -9.73 -9.65 -9.82
C TYR A 140 -9.49 -11.09 -9.35
N TYR A 141 -10.50 -11.69 -8.73
CA TYR A 141 -10.46 -13.09 -8.30
C TYR A 141 -10.18 -14.03 -9.47
N GLU A 142 -10.92 -13.94 -10.55
CA GLU A 142 -10.78 -14.82 -11.72
C GLU A 142 -9.41 -14.75 -12.41
N ASN A 143 -8.73 -13.59 -12.34
CA ASN A 143 -7.53 -13.36 -13.15
C ASN A 143 -6.23 -13.28 -12.32
N PHE A 144 -6.30 -13.03 -11.00
CA PHE A 144 -5.12 -12.69 -10.20
C PHE A 144 -5.01 -13.41 -8.86
N VAL A 145 -6.06 -14.07 -8.37
CA VAL A 145 -6.08 -14.86 -7.14
C VAL A 145 -5.95 -16.33 -7.45
#